data_2877a26d3d34cf16b731a8b81cdd2f48
#
_entry.id   2877a26d3d34cf16b731a8b81cdd2f48
#
_cell.length_a   1.000
_cell.length_b   1.000
_cell.length_c   1.000
_cell.angle_alpha   90.00
_cell.angle_beta   90.00
_cell.angle_gamma   90.00
#
_symmetry.space_group_name_H-M   'P 1'
#
loop_
_entity.id
_entity.type
_entity.pdbx_description
1 polymer ?
#
loop_
_entity_poly.entity_id
_entity_poly.type
_entity_poly.pdbx_seq_one_letter_code
_entity_poly.pdbx_strand_id
1 'polypeptide(L)'
;MNQGKRDPEFIDHSEEIFLYPVNLKAAGLRALVIGGGHVALRKVKKLIAEGADVTILAPEVVSDIEALSEAKKVHWEKHLFRGDDLSSYGLIVTACGVREVAEAVQQASKKSHFLYNAADFPSLGNCSLPAAFDAGGIQITVSTNGRSPAMARYMKEWLSLKIPEGFGLWLDRVGKMRVEMKERIGTSEAREAFWRAVFTEDIMHLVMQGKLDEAEECVRHAVGRFGAES
;
A
#
# COMPACT_ATOMS: atom_id res chain seq x y z
N MET A 1 -43.81 7.47 -31.40
CA MET A 1 -42.68 8.22 -30.84
C MET A 1 -41.75 7.22 -30.14
N ASN A 2 -40.69 6.87 -30.85
CA ASN A 2 -39.76 5.80 -30.47
C ASN A 2 -38.60 6.46 -29.72
N GLN A 3 -38.58 6.36 -28.38
CA GLN A 3 -37.44 6.85 -27.61
C GLN A 3 -36.32 5.79 -27.74
N GLY A 4 -35.34 6.10 -28.58
CA GLY A 4 -34.12 5.32 -28.71
C GLY A 4 -33.41 5.21 -27.36
N LYS A 5 -33.33 3.99 -26.84
CA LYS A 5 -32.35 3.63 -25.81
C LYS A 5 -30.99 3.85 -26.43
N ARG A 6 -30.20 4.79 -25.86
CA ARG A 6 -28.77 4.83 -26.11
C ARG A 6 -28.20 3.60 -25.44
N ASP A 7 -27.64 2.71 -26.23
CA ASP A 7 -26.77 1.65 -25.72
C ASP A 7 -25.62 2.29 -24.92
N PRO A 8 -25.24 1.74 -23.77
CA PRO A 8 -24.05 2.23 -23.08
C PRO A 8 -22.87 2.08 -24.02
N GLU A 9 -22.21 3.21 -24.33
CA GLU A 9 -20.97 3.22 -25.09
C GLU A 9 -20.03 2.18 -24.49
N PHE A 10 -19.71 1.15 -25.24
CA PHE A 10 -18.66 0.19 -24.92
C PHE A 10 -17.36 1.01 -24.82
N ILE A 11 -16.90 1.22 -23.59
CA ILE A 11 -15.56 1.76 -23.36
C ILE A 11 -14.61 0.68 -23.86
N ASP A 12 -13.85 1.01 -24.89
CA ASP A 12 -12.78 0.14 -25.39
C ASP A 12 -11.71 -0.02 -24.30
N HIS A 13 -11.65 -1.20 -23.70
CA HIS A 13 -10.70 -1.55 -22.64
C HIS A 13 -9.36 -2.08 -23.18
N SER A 14 -9.07 -1.89 -24.50
CA SER A 14 -7.88 -2.44 -25.15
C SER A 14 -6.54 -1.91 -24.62
N GLU A 15 -6.54 -0.86 -23.80
CA GLU A 15 -5.35 -0.32 -23.09
C GLU A 15 -5.45 -0.44 -21.56
N GLU A 16 -6.36 -1.23 -21.02
CA GLU A 16 -6.46 -1.40 -19.56
C GLU A 16 -5.22 -2.09 -19.00
N ILE A 17 -4.50 -1.37 -18.16
CA ILE A 17 -3.40 -1.94 -17.37
C ILE A 17 -4.00 -2.72 -16.20
N PHE A 18 -4.01 -4.05 -16.30
CA PHE A 18 -4.38 -4.91 -15.19
C PHE A 18 -3.22 -5.01 -14.21
N LEU A 19 -3.43 -4.51 -12.99
CA LEU A 19 -2.46 -4.57 -11.90
C LEU A 19 -2.88 -5.62 -10.88
N TYR A 20 -1.95 -6.52 -10.53
CA TYR A 20 -2.16 -7.45 -9.41
C TYR A 20 -1.71 -6.79 -8.10
N PRO A 21 -2.62 -6.60 -7.12
CA PRO A 21 -2.28 -5.96 -5.86
C PRO A 21 -1.46 -6.90 -4.96
N VAL A 22 -0.34 -6.38 -4.47
CA VAL A 22 0.53 -7.08 -3.52
C VAL A 22 0.98 -6.14 -2.41
N ASN A 23 1.20 -6.70 -1.23
CA ASN A 23 1.90 -6.01 -0.14
C ASN A 23 3.36 -6.46 -0.12
N LEU A 24 4.28 -5.50 -0.28
CA LEU A 24 5.71 -5.76 -0.28
C LEU A 24 6.26 -5.55 1.14
N LYS A 25 6.97 -6.54 1.67
CA LYS A 25 7.80 -6.35 2.86
C LYS A 25 9.00 -5.49 2.53
N ALA A 26 8.98 -4.23 3.01
CA ALA A 26 10.07 -3.28 2.74
C ALA A 26 11.24 -3.40 3.73
N ALA A 27 11.03 -3.97 4.89
CA ALA A 27 12.09 -4.17 5.90
C ALA A 27 13.26 -4.99 5.31
N GLY A 28 14.44 -4.35 5.22
CA GLY A 28 15.65 -4.94 4.63
C GLY A 28 15.67 -4.99 3.10
N LEU A 29 14.63 -4.46 2.43
CA LEU A 29 14.63 -4.33 0.98
C LEU A 29 15.61 -3.24 0.54
N ARG A 30 16.56 -3.58 -0.33
CA ARG A 30 17.43 -2.59 -0.96
C ARG A 30 16.66 -1.86 -2.05
N ALA A 31 16.46 -0.54 -1.85
CA ALA A 31 15.74 0.31 -2.79
C ALA A 31 16.65 1.41 -3.33
N LEU A 32 16.59 1.65 -4.64
CA LEU A 32 17.28 2.75 -5.30
C LEU A 32 16.27 3.80 -5.75
N VAL A 33 16.55 5.07 -5.44
CA VAL A 33 15.78 6.21 -5.96
C VAL A 33 16.69 7.05 -6.85
N ILE A 34 16.42 7.10 -8.14
CA ILE A 34 17.16 7.91 -9.12
C ILE A 34 16.45 9.25 -9.27
N GLY A 35 17.05 10.29 -8.69
CA GLY A 35 16.52 11.64 -8.63
C GLY A 35 16.60 12.23 -7.23
N GLY A 36 16.75 13.57 -7.14
CA GLY A 36 16.98 14.29 -5.88
C GLY A 36 15.92 15.34 -5.53
N GLY A 37 14.82 15.42 -6.30
CA GLY A 37 13.79 16.43 -6.12
C GLY A 37 12.70 16.03 -5.10
N HIS A 38 11.66 16.86 -4.97
CA HIS A 38 10.54 16.63 -4.03
C HIS A 38 9.75 15.35 -4.31
N VAL A 39 9.68 14.90 -5.56
CA VAL A 39 9.03 13.62 -5.91
C VAL A 39 9.84 12.46 -5.33
N ALA A 40 11.17 12.48 -5.51
CA ALA A 40 12.09 11.52 -4.93
C ALA A 40 12.00 11.51 -3.40
N LEU A 41 12.08 12.68 -2.75
CA LEU A 41 11.97 12.83 -1.30
C LEU A 41 10.72 12.14 -0.73
N ARG A 42 9.57 12.31 -1.38
CA ARG A 42 8.32 11.71 -0.94
C ARG A 42 8.35 10.18 -0.97
N LYS A 43 9.02 9.61 -1.99
CA LYS A 43 9.24 8.16 -2.11
C LYS A 43 10.24 7.66 -1.07
N VAL A 44 11.35 8.37 -0.91
CA VAL A 44 12.37 8.09 0.10
C VAL A 44 11.78 8.05 1.50
N LYS A 45 11.05 9.11 1.91
CA LYS A 45 10.42 9.18 3.25
C LYS A 45 9.51 7.98 3.51
N LYS A 46 8.75 7.53 2.50
CA LYS A 46 7.86 6.36 2.66
C LYS A 46 8.67 5.07 2.76
N LEU A 47 9.68 4.88 1.92
CA LEU A 47 10.49 3.66 1.93
C LEU A 47 11.25 3.47 3.26
N ILE A 48 11.86 4.53 3.81
CA ILE A 48 12.55 4.44 5.10
C ILE A 48 11.59 4.23 6.27
N ALA A 49 10.37 4.80 6.21
CA ALA A 49 9.35 4.57 7.23
C ALA A 49 8.93 3.09 7.31
N GLU A 50 8.99 2.38 6.19
CA GLU A 50 8.68 0.95 6.09
C GLU A 50 9.93 0.05 6.27
N GLY A 51 11.09 0.65 6.63
CA GLY A 51 12.32 -0.08 6.96
C GLY A 51 13.16 -0.53 5.76
N ALA A 52 12.98 0.06 4.59
CA ALA A 52 13.85 -0.20 3.43
C ALA A 52 15.24 0.41 3.63
N ASP A 53 16.26 -0.26 3.06
CA ASP A 53 17.61 0.28 2.89
C ASP A 53 17.64 1.10 1.59
N VAL A 54 17.69 2.44 1.71
CA VAL A 54 17.49 3.35 0.58
C VAL A 54 18.79 3.98 0.14
N THR A 55 19.16 3.75 -1.12
CA THR A 55 20.19 4.51 -1.84
C THR A 55 19.51 5.54 -2.74
N ILE A 56 20.09 6.74 -2.79
CA ILE A 56 19.66 7.82 -3.68
C ILE A 56 20.80 8.10 -4.65
N LEU A 57 20.48 8.11 -5.94
CA LEU A 57 21.41 8.43 -7.01
C LEU A 57 21.00 9.75 -7.66
N ALA A 58 21.73 10.81 -7.38
CA ALA A 58 21.49 12.14 -7.94
C ALA A 58 22.72 13.04 -7.74
N PRO A 59 23.07 13.92 -8.70
CA PRO A 59 24.18 14.88 -8.52
C PRO A 59 23.87 15.91 -7.44
N GLU A 60 22.59 16.30 -7.33
CA GLU A 60 22.08 17.27 -6.36
C GLU A 60 20.77 16.76 -5.76
N VAL A 61 20.50 17.12 -4.53
CA VAL A 61 19.28 16.75 -3.81
C VAL A 61 18.70 17.95 -3.06
N VAL A 62 17.39 17.89 -2.77
CA VAL A 62 16.77 18.86 -1.86
C VAL A 62 17.32 18.70 -0.43
N SER A 63 17.33 19.79 0.34
CA SER A 63 17.92 19.86 1.68
C SER A 63 17.43 18.77 2.64
N ASP A 64 16.16 18.37 2.54
CA ASP A 64 15.60 17.28 3.36
C ASP A 64 16.28 15.93 3.08
N ILE A 65 16.64 15.64 1.82
CA ILE A 65 17.38 14.41 1.47
C ILE A 65 18.81 14.49 1.99
N GLU A 66 19.45 15.66 1.88
CA GLU A 66 20.79 15.89 2.42
C GLU A 66 20.81 15.65 3.93
N ALA A 67 19.87 16.22 4.68
CA ALA A 67 19.70 15.97 6.11
C ALA A 67 19.49 14.50 6.45
N LEU A 68 18.71 13.75 5.64
CA LEU A 68 18.51 12.30 5.82
C LEU A 68 19.83 11.53 5.60
N SER A 69 20.66 11.95 4.65
CA SER A 69 21.95 11.34 4.37
C SER A 69 22.95 11.62 5.50
N GLU A 70 23.02 12.86 6.02
CA GLU A 70 23.85 13.23 7.17
C GLU A 70 23.46 12.44 8.43
N ALA A 71 22.14 12.23 8.63
CA ALA A 71 21.59 11.41 9.70
C ALA A 71 21.78 9.90 9.48
N LYS A 72 22.46 9.47 8.39
CA LYS A 72 22.69 8.07 7.99
C LYS A 72 21.39 7.26 7.86
N LYS A 73 20.29 7.91 7.48
CA LYS A 73 19.00 7.27 7.19
C LYS A 73 18.90 6.76 5.76
N VAL A 74 19.71 7.30 4.87
CA VAL A 74 19.82 6.92 3.46
C VAL A 74 21.28 6.99 3.03
N HIS A 75 21.63 6.27 1.97
CA HIS A 75 22.90 6.42 1.28
C HIS A 75 22.73 7.32 0.05
N TRP A 76 23.52 8.39 -0.08
CA TRP A 76 23.46 9.29 -1.22
C TRP A 76 24.72 9.21 -2.08
N GLU A 77 24.56 8.79 -3.33
CA GLU A 77 25.56 8.74 -4.38
C GLU A 77 25.44 9.98 -5.26
N LYS A 78 26.46 10.86 -5.19
CA LYS A 78 26.45 12.20 -5.81
C LYS A 78 26.87 12.19 -7.27
N HIS A 79 26.19 11.41 -8.11
CA HIS A 79 26.44 11.39 -9.55
C HIS A 79 25.15 11.13 -10.36
N LEU A 80 25.23 11.36 -11.67
CA LEU A 80 24.16 10.99 -12.61
C LEU A 80 24.18 9.48 -12.86
N PHE A 81 23.00 8.90 -13.12
CA PHE A 81 22.90 7.53 -13.62
C PHE A 81 23.63 7.39 -14.95
N ARG A 82 24.53 6.42 -15.08
CA ARG A 82 25.36 6.16 -16.27
C ARG A 82 25.33 4.69 -16.70
N GLY A 83 24.27 3.97 -16.37
CA GLY A 83 24.17 2.53 -16.60
C GLY A 83 24.77 1.70 -15.45
N ASP A 84 24.64 2.22 -14.25
CA ASP A 84 25.08 1.58 -13.01
C ASP A 84 24.47 0.18 -12.85
N ASP A 85 25.16 -0.71 -12.13
CA ASP A 85 24.64 -2.04 -11.85
C ASP A 85 23.43 -1.97 -10.91
N LEU A 86 22.30 -2.38 -11.41
CA LEU A 86 21.02 -2.35 -10.72
C LEU A 86 20.62 -3.69 -10.11
N SER A 87 21.41 -4.73 -10.33
CA SER A 87 21.04 -6.14 -10.01
C SER A 87 20.87 -6.40 -8.52
N SER A 88 21.49 -5.59 -7.67
CA SER A 88 21.45 -5.75 -6.22
C SER A 88 20.24 -5.12 -5.55
N TYR A 89 19.41 -4.37 -6.28
CA TYR A 89 18.21 -3.71 -5.75
C TYR A 89 16.94 -4.51 -6.04
N GLY A 90 16.07 -4.60 -5.04
CA GLY A 90 14.76 -5.24 -5.19
C GLY A 90 13.67 -4.29 -5.69
N LEU A 91 13.83 -2.98 -5.42
CA LEU A 91 12.93 -1.93 -5.90
C LEU A 91 13.73 -0.75 -6.40
N ILE A 92 13.40 -0.27 -7.59
CA ILE A 92 13.98 0.95 -8.17
C ILE A 92 12.88 1.94 -8.51
N VAL A 93 13.11 3.21 -8.18
CA VAL A 93 12.21 4.32 -8.49
C VAL A 93 12.96 5.36 -9.29
N THR A 94 12.51 5.71 -10.49
CA THR A 94 13.01 6.90 -11.20
C THR A 94 12.07 8.08 -10.97
N ALA A 95 12.65 9.21 -10.57
CA ALA A 95 11.99 10.49 -10.31
C ALA A 95 12.93 11.65 -10.67
N CYS A 96 13.58 11.56 -11.82
CA CYS A 96 14.55 12.55 -12.34
C CYS A 96 14.04 13.29 -13.58
N GLY A 97 12.86 12.97 -14.11
CA GLY A 97 12.27 13.58 -15.30
C GLY A 97 13.01 13.27 -16.61
N VAL A 98 13.97 12.35 -16.62
CA VAL A 98 14.80 12.02 -17.78
C VAL A 98 14.31 10.70 -18.40
N ARG A 99 13.78 10.77 -19.62
CA ARG A 99 13.16 9.62 -20.30
C ARG A 99 14.17 8.51 -20.62
N GLU A 100 15.34 8.88 -21.05
CA GLU A 100 16.44 7.96 -21.39
C GLU A 100 16.88 7.13 -20.17
N VAL A 101 16.90 7.74 -18.99
CA VAL A 101 17.16 7.03 -17.74
C VAL A 101 16.04 6.04 -17.43
N ALA A 102 14.78 6.46 -17.59
CA ALA A 102 13.64 5.58 -17.34
C ALA A 102 13.62 4.38 -18.32
N GLU A 103 13.93 4.59 -19.58
CA GLU A 103 14.05 3.51 -20.59
C GLU A 103 15.21 2.56 -20.31
N ALA A 104 16.36 3.08 -19.90
CA ALA A 104 17.52 2.26 -19.52
C ALA A 104 17.20 1.37 -18.30
N VAL A 105 16.55 1.92 -17.26
CA VAL A 105 16.11 1.14 -16.09
C VAL A 105 15.04 0.12 -16.47
N GLN A 106 14.11 0.44 -17.38
CA GLN A 106 13.15 -0.53 -17.89
C GLN A 106 13.83 -1.72 -18.57
N GLN A 107 14.84 -1.48 -19.41
CA GLN A 107 15.58 -2.55 -20.06
C GLN A 107 16.35 -3.41 -19.05
N ALA A 108 16.93 -2.78 -18.01
CA ALA A 108 17.58 -3.49 -16.92
C ALA A 108 16.60 -4.36 -16.12
N SER A 109 15.38 -3.85 -15.84
CA SER A 109 14.37 -4.58 -15.07
C SER A 109 13.91 -5.88 -15.75
N LYS A 110 13.91 -5.91 -17.09
CA LYS A 110 13.60 -7.11 -17.87
C LYS A 110 14.66 -8.22 -17.71
N LYS A 111 15.89 -7.83 -17.40
CA LYS A 111 17.03 -8.78 -17.26
C LYS A 111 17.21 -9.24 -15.81
N SER A 112 17.07 -8.31 -14.86
CA SER A 112 17.39 -8.53 -13.42
C SER A 112 16.15 -8.72 -12.54
N HIS A 113 14.94 -8.64 -13.09
CA HIS A 113 13.67 -8.94 -12.44
C HIS A 113 13.37 -8.16 -11.14
N PHE A 114 13.90 -6.94 -10.98
CA PHE A 114 13.53 -6.07 -9.88
C PHE A 114 12.19 -5.34 -10.12
N LEU A 115 11.55 -4.87 -9.07
CA LEU A 115 10.39 -3.99 -9.17
C LEU A 115 10.83 -2.59 -9.60
N TYR A 116 10.19 -2.05 -10.62
CA TYR A 116 10.52 -0.75 -11.18
C TYR A 116 9.31 0.18 -11.24
N ASN A 117 9.36 1.28 -10.49
CA ASN A 117 8.38 2.36 -10.53
C ASN A 117 8.95 3.57 -11.27
N ALA A 118 8.47 3.84 -12.47
CA ALA A 118 8.80 5.04 -13.22
C ALA A 118 7.83 6.17 -12.85
N ALA A 119 8.22 7.07 -11.92
CA ALA A 119 7.31 8.07 -11.39
C ALA A 119 6.87 9.11 -12.43
N ASP A 120 7.77 9.47 -13.35
CA ASP A 120 7.50 10.48 -14.39
C ASP A 120 6.98 9.84 -15.69
N PHE A 121 7.22 8.55 -15.91
CA PHE A 121 6.86 7.80 -17.12
C PHE A 121 6.20 6.46 -16.74
N PRO A 122 4.97 6.44 -16.20
CA PRO A 122 4.37 5.23 -15.61
C PRO A 122 4.30 4.01 -16.53
N SER A 123 4.17 4.22 -17.84
CA SER A 123 4.14 3.15 -18.85
C SER A 123 5.47 2.39 -19.00
N LEU A 124 6.57 2.93 -18.50
CA LEU A 124 7.89 2.27 -18.51
C LEU A 124 8.12 1.41 -17.27
N GLY A 125 7.35 1.60 -16.21
CA GLY A 125 7.44 0.81 -14.97
C GLY A 125 6.75 -0.56 -15.07
N ASN A 126 7.18 -1.50 -14.24
CA ASN A 126 6.51 -2.79 -14.05
C ASN A 126 5.74 -2.87 -12.73
N CYS A 127 5.79 -1.84 -11.88
CA CYS A 127 4.96 -1.72 -10.69
C CYS A 127 4.46 -0.28 -10.50
N SER A 128 3.29 -0.14 -9.88
CA SER A 128 2.74 1.14 -9.45
C SER A 128 2.72 1.25 -7.94
N LEU A 129 2.90 2.47 -7.43
CA LEU A 129 2.79 2.78 -6.00
C LEU A 129 1.47 3.51 -5.78
N PRO A 130 0.42 2.83 -5.29
CA PRO A 130 -0.91 3.41 -5.15
C PRO A 130 -0.97 4.50 -4.09
N ALA A 131 -2.04 5.30 -4.10
CA ALA A 131 -2.36 6.15 -2.98
C ALA A 131 -2.67 5.26 -1.77
N ALA A 132 -2.04 5.54 -0.61
CA ALA A 132 -2.19 4.70 0.57
C ALA A 132 -2.22 5.54 1.84
N PHE A 133 -2.91 5.04 2.86
CA PHE A 133 -2.83 5.54 4.23
C PHE A 133 -2.90 4.37 5.21
N ASP A 134 -2.39 4.59 6.41
CA ASP A 134 -2.54 3.68 7.53
C ASP A 134 -3.53 4.27 8.53
N ALA A 135 -4.40 3.43 9.06
CA ALA A 135 -5.37 3.78 10.11
C ALA A 135 -5.18 2.83 11.30
N GLY A 136 -4.05 3.00 12.00
CA GLY A 136 -3.74 2.24 13.21
C GLY A 136 -3.52 0.73 12.94
N GLY A 137 -2.84 0.39 11.84
CA GLY A 137 -2.53 -0.98 11.46
C GLY A 137 -3.43 -1.56 10.37
N ILE A 138 -4.47 -0.82 9.93
CA ILE A 138 -5.12 -1.10 8.65
C ILE A 138 -4.44 -0.29 7.56
N GLN A 139 -3.83 -0.96 6.61
CA GLN A 139 -3.32 -0.34 5.40
C GLN A 139 -4.40 -0.34 4.31
N ILE A 140 -4.79 0.85 3.87
CA ILE A 140 -5.75 1.03 2.76
C ILE A 140 -5.03 1.63 1.58
N THR A 141 -5.21 1.00 0.42
CA THR A 141 -4.64 1.46 -0.85
C THR A 141 -5.73 1.72 -1.87
N VAL A 142 -5.58 2.79 -2.63
CA VAL A 142 -6.51 3.16 -3.71
C VAL A 142 -5.74 3.25 -5.02
N SER A 143 -6.10 2.43 -5.97
CA SER A 143 -5.60 2.45 -7.35
C SER A 143 -6.75 2.67 -8.32
N THR A 144 -6.53 3.48 -9.32
CA THR A 144 -7.43 3.66 -10.47
C THR A 144 -6.84 3.03 -11.74
N ASN A 145 -5.86 2.14 -11.59
CA ASN A 145 -5.11 1.53 -12.71
C ASN A 145 -4.52 2.59 -13.67
N GLY A 146 -4.00 3.69 -13.09
CA GLY A 146 -3.43 4.78 -13.87
C GLY A 146 -4.43 5.79 -14.46
N ARG A 147 -5.75 5.49 -14.44
CA ARG A 147 -6.79 6.33 -15.09
C ARG A 147 -6.95 7.70 -14.45
N SER A 148 -6.81 7.84 -13.12
CA SER A 148 -6.96 9.13 -12.45
C SER A 148 -6.19 9.18 -11.12
N PRO A 149 -4.94 9.65 -11.11
CA PRO A 149 -4.19 9.86 -9.86
C PRO A 149 -4.87 10.84 -8.90
N ALA A 150 -5.59 11.84 -9.44
CA ALA A 150 -6.34 12.80 -8.64
C ALA A 150 -7.52 12.14 -7.91
N MET A 151 -8.26 11.26 -8.59
CA MET A 151 -9.36 10.50 -7.98
C MET A 151 -8.84 9.52 -6.94
N ALA A 152 -7.74 8.82 -7.21
CA ALA A 152 -7.12 7.93 -6.22
C ALA A 152 -6.73 8.68 -4.94
N ARG A 153 -6.19 9.91 -5.06
CA ARG A 153 -5.87 10.78 -3.92
C ARG A 153 -7.14 11.22 -3.18
N TYR A 154 -8.13 11.70 -3.91
CA TYR A 154 -9.40 12.12 -3.30
C TYR A 154 -10.06 10.97 -2.53
N MET A 155 -10.19 9.80 -3.15
CA MET A 155 -10.76 8.62 -2.51
C MET A 155 -9.97 8.19 -1.27
N LYS A 156 -8.63 8.26 -1.32
CA LYS A 156 -7.80 8.02 -0.14
C LYS A 156 -8.15 8.99 1.01
N GLU A 157 -8.22 10.27 0.73
CA GLU A 157 -8.55 11.32 1.71
C GLU A 157 -9.98 11.13 2.25
N TRP A 158 -10.93 10.86 1.37
CA TRP A 158 -12.32 10.61 1.76
C TRP A 158 -12.43 9.37 2.67
N LEU A 159 -11.76 8.26 2.34
CA LEU A 159 -11.75 7.04 3.17
C LEU A 159 -11.05 7.28 4.51
N SER A 160 -9.97 8.04 4.55
CA SER A 160 -9.25 8.32 5.80
C SER A 160 -10.11 9.08 6.82
N LEU A 161 -11.05 9.91 6.36
CA LEU A 161 -12.00 10.60 7.23
C LEU A 161 -13.12 9.70 7.76
N LYS A 162 -13.30 8.51 7.17
CA LYS A 162 -14.35 7.56 7.58
C LYS A 162 -13.87 6.54 8.60
N ILE A 163 -12.57 6.32 8.70
CA ILE A 163 -12.00 5.36 9.64
C ILE A 163 -11.50 6.11 10.86
N PRO A 164 -12.05 5.87 12.07
CA PRO A 164 -11.64 6.56 13.27
C PRO A 164 -10.21 6.17 13.66
N GLU A 165 -9.49 7.10 14.30
CA GLU A 165 -8.11 6.89 14.78
C GLU A 165 -7.99 5.67 15.72
N GLY A 166 -9.04 5.38 16.49
CA GLY A 166 -9.09 4.24 17.41
C GLY A 166 -9.26 2.87 16.74
N PHE A 167 -9.39 2.81 15.41
CA PHE A 167 -9.64 1.53 14.72
C PHE A 167 -8.50 0.51 14.94
N GLY A 168 -7.27 0.96 15.07
CA GLY A 168 -6.13 0.10 15.39
C GLY A 168 -6.26 -0.62 16.74
N LEU A 169 -6.83 0.05 17.74
CA LEU A 169 -7.11 -0.56 19.05
C LEU A 169 -8.12 -1.70 18.93
N TRP A 170 -9.09 -1.58 18.02
CA TRP A 170 -10.01 -2.67 17.72
C TRP A 170 -9.31 -3.88 17.11
N LEU A 171 -8.38 -3.66 16.19
CA LEU A 171 -7.58 -4.75 15.62
C LEU A 171 -6.75 -5.49 16.67
N ASP A 172 -6.16 -4.75 17.61
CA ASP A 172 -5.41 -5.34 18.73
C ASP A 172 -6.31 -6.21 19.61
N ARG A 173 -7.55 -5.74 19.90
CA ARG A 173 -8.54 -6.50 20.65
C ARG A 173 -8.97 -7.77 19.91
N VAL A 174 -9.26 -7.64 18.62
CA VAL A 174 -9.58 -8.79 17.74
C VAL A 174 -8.42 -9.79 17.72
N GLY A 175 -7.19 -9.30 17.63
CA GLY A 175 -5.99 -10.13 17.68
C GLY A 175 -5.90 -10.96 18.97
N LYS A 176 -6.16 -10.35 20.13
CA LYS A 176 -6.20 -11.04 21.43
C LYS A 176 -7.34 -12.07 21.47
N MET A 177 -8.55 -11.66 21.11
CA MET A 177 -9.70 -12.56 21.05
C MET A 177 -9.45 -13.75 20.12
N ARG A 178 -8.75 -13.53 18.99
CA ARG A 178 -8.41 -14.61 18.06
C ARG A 178 -7.50 -15.67 18.68
N VAL A 179 -6.59 -15.29 19.57
CA VAL A 179 -5.76 -16.25 20.31
C VAL A 179 -6.61 -17.07 21.28
N GLU A 180 -7.47 -16.40 22.05
CA GLU A 180 -8.39 -17.07 22.98
C GLU A 180 -9.35 -18.04 22.27
N MET A 181 -9.83 -17.66 21.08
CA MET A 181 -10.76 -18.49 20.30
C MET A 181 -10.10 -19.78 19.77
N LYS A 182 -8.78 -19.80 19.58
CA LYS A 182 -8.08 -21.04 19.22
C LYS A 182 -8.20 -22.14 20.29
N GLU A 183 -8.32 -21.74 21.55
CA GLU A 183 -8.48 -22.67 22.66
C GLU A 183 -9.92 -23.13 22.87
N ARG A 184 -10.89 -22.28 22.46
CA ARG A 184 -12.33 -22.54 22.67
C ARG A 184 -13.02 -23.19 21.49
N ILE A 185 -12.57 -22.96 20.26
CA ILE A 185 -13.15 -23.47 19.03
C ILE A 185 -12.13 -24.39 18.36
N GLY A 186 -12.39 -25.69 18.37
CA GLY A 186 -11.42 -26.72 18.03
C GLY A 186 -10.94 -26.72 16.59
N THR A 187 -11.84 -26.51 15.61
CA THR A 187 -11.51 -26.64 14.20
C THR A 187 -11.26 -25.29 13.52
N SER A 188 -10.50 -25.29 12.41
CA SER A 188 -10.21 -24.08 11.64
C SER A 188 -11.47 -23.54 10.95
N GLU A 189 -12.29 -24.46 10.45
CA GLU A 189 -13.55 -24.18 9.74
C GLU A 189 -14.57 -23.52 10.67
N ALA A 190 -14.70 -24.03 11.90
CA ALA A 190 -15.59 -23.47 12.92
C ALA A 190 -15.12 -22.06 13.35
N ARG A 191 -13.80 -21.84 13.47
CA ARG A 191 -13.26 -20.51 13.77
C ARG A 191 -13.51 -19.53 12.63
N GLU A 192 -13.35 -19.95 11.37
CA GLU A 192 -13.64 -19.11 10.20
C GLU A 192 -15.13 -18.75 10.16
N ALA A 193 -16.01 -19.73 10.35
CA ALA A 193 -17.47 -19.52 10.40
C ALA A 193 -17.85 -18.56 11.52
N PHE A 194 -17.24 -18.69 12.71
CA PHE A 194 -17.44 -17.79 13.83
C PHE A 194 -17.08 -16.34 13.46
N TRP A 195 -15.86 -16.09 12.95
CA TRP A 195 -15.42 -14.75 12.60
C TRP A 195 -16.26 -14.11 11.50
N ARG A 196 -16.72 -14.90 10.55
CA ARG A 196 -17.63 -14.44 9.48
C ARG A 196 -18.99 -14.03 10.03
N ALA A 197 -19.51 -14.78 11.02
CA ALA A 197 -20.81 -14.51 11.62
C ALA A 197 -20.79 -13.33 12.60
N VAL A 198 -19.65 -13.09 13.25
CA VAL A 198 -19.50 -12.08 14.31
C VAL A 198 -19.29 -10.68 13.75
N PHE A 199 -18.58 -10.51 12.63
CA PHE A 199 -18.34 -9.20 12.05
C PHE A 199 -19.59 -8.71 11.29
N THR A 200 -20.59 -8.26 12.05
CA THR A 200 -21.84 -7.68 11.54
C THR A 200 -21.72 -6.15 11.39
N GLU A 201 -22.68 -5.56 10.67
CA GLU A 201 -22.76 -4.09 10.55
C GLU A 201 -22.93 -3.42 11.91
N ASP A 202 -23.67 -4.03 12.85
CA ASP A 202 -23.89 -3.49 14.18
C ASP A 202 -22.58 -3.38 14.97
N ILE A 203 -21.76 -4.44 14.96
CA ILE A 203 -20.45 -4.41 15.61
C ILE A 203 -19.54 -3.37 14.95
N MET A 204 -19.53 -3.33 13.61
CA MET A 204 -18.75 -2.31 12.90
C MET A 204 -19.24 -0.90 13.22
N HIS A 205 -20.53 -0.69 13.41
CA HIS A 205 -21.10 0.59 13.82
C HIS A 205 -20.60 1.03 15.21
N LEU A 206 -20.59 0.11 16.18
CA LEU A 206 -20.01 0.36 17.52
C LEU A 206 -18.51 0.74 17.42
N VAL A 207 -17.74 0.00 16.62
CA VAL A 207 -16.32 0.26 16.40
C VAL A 207 -16.10 1.65 15.78
N MET A 208 -16.90 2.00 14.77
CA MET A 208 -16.83 3.32 14.11
C MET A 208 -17.23 4.47 15.04
N GLN A 209 -18.03 4.21 16.07
CA GLN A 209 -18.37 5.16 17.14
C GLN A 209 -17.34 5.21 18.28
N GLY A 210 -16.28 4.38 18.23
CA GLY A 210 -15.30 4.26 19.30
C GLY A 210 -15.77 3.46 20.54
N LYS A 211 -16.94 2.80 20.46
CA LYS A 211 -17.52 1.98 21.54
C LYS A 211 -16.91 0.56 21.55
N LEU A 212 -15.59 0.51 21.74
CA LEU A 212 -14.83 -0.71 21.60
C LEU A 212 -15.16 -1.77 22.67
N ASP A 213 -15.54 -1.34 23.88
CA ASP A 213 -15.90 -2.27 24.96
C ASP A 213 -17.22 -2.97 24.64
N GLU A 214 -18.23 -2.22 24.17
CA GLU A 214 -19.52 -2.78 23.75
C GLU A 214 -19.33 -3.73 22.58
N ALA A 215 -18.51 -3.36 21.58
CA ALA A 215 -18.20 -4.21 20.44
C ALA A 215 -17.51 -5.54 20.86
N GLU A 216 -16.53 -5.45 21.77
CA GLU A 216 -15.83 -6.62 22.30
C GLU A 216 -16.77 -7.55 23.08
N GLU A 217 -17.64 -6.99 23.89
CA GLU A 217 -18.63 -7.75 24.65
C GLU A 217 -19.58 -8.50 23.71
N CYS A 218 -20.08 -7.88 22.65
CA CYS A 218 -20.90 -8.52 21.65
C CYS A 218 -20.18 -9.72 21.00
N VAL A 219 -18.90 -9.56 20.66
CA VAL A 219 -18.10 -10.67 20.09
C VAL A 219 -17.95 -11.80 21.09
N ARG A 220 -17.64 -11.48 22.36
CA ARG A 220 -17.45 -12.50 23.43
C ARG A 220 -18.74 -13.26 23.74
N HIS A 221 -19.89 -12.58 23.75
CA HIS A 221 -21.21 -13.22 23.92
C HIS A 221 -21.57 -14.19 22.77
N ALA A 222 -21.17 -13.87 21.55
CA ALA A 222 -21.41 -14.74 20.42
C ALA A 222 -20.65 -16.08 20.51
N VAL A 223 -19.51 -16.13 21.19
CA VAL A 223 -18.74 -17.37 21.39
C VAL A 223 -19.54 -18.42 22.16
N GLY A 224 -20.27 -17.99 23.19
CA GLY A 224 -21.11 -18.90 23.98
C GLY A 224 -22.17 -19.63 23.18
N ARG A 225 -22.63 -19.04 22.07
CA ARG A 225 -23.62 -19.66 21.16
C ARG A 225 -22.97 -20.65 20.19
N PHE A 226 -21.75 -20.37 19.70
CA PHE A 226 -21.02 -21.24 18.79
C PHE A 226 -20.37 -22.46 19.46
N GLY A 227 -20.03 -22.39 20.77
CA GLY A 227 -19.46 -23.49 21.52
C GLY A 227 -20.49 -24.46 22.13
N ALA A 228 -21.77 -24.11 22.10
CA ALA A 228 -22.88 -24.96 22.62
C ALA A 228 -23.50 -25.89 21.56
N GLU A 229 -23.13 -25.71 20.28
CA GLU A 229 -23.66 -26.48 19.14
C GLU A 229 -22.63 -27.46 18.54
N SER A 230 -21.49 -27.71 19.23
CA SER A 230 -20.43 -28.62 18.75
C SER A 230 -20.23 -29.83 19.69
#